data_b7bf23ab681663e482140faa19f88538
#
_entry.id   b7bf23ab681663e482140faa19f88538
#
_cell.length_a   1.000
_cell.length_b   1.000
_cell.length_c   1.000
_cell.angle_alpha   90.00
_cell.angle_beta   90.00
_cell.angle_gamma   90.00
#
_symmetry.space_group_name_H-M   'P 1'
#
loop_
_entity.id
_entity.type
_entity.pdbx_description
1 polymer ?
#
loop_
_entity_poly.entity_id
_entity_poly.type
_entity_poly.pdbx_seq_one_letter_code
_entity_poly.pdbx_strand_id
1 'polypeptide(L)'
;GGERTGGSIVNISSEAGRKGSIGQINYSAAKAGMLGMTMTAAREWGRYNIRTNSICFGVVETPMTEVVRGEKFRDGMLAQIPLGRWSTPGEVVKSVCFLLSDGSSYITGQHLGVNGGFHISL
;
A
#
# COMPACT_ATOMS: atom_id res chain seq x y z
N GLY A 1 10.66 -0.26 33.62
CA GLY A 1 9.47 -0.88 33.54
C GLY A 1 9.30 -1.58 32.25
N GLY A 2 8.65 -2.59 32.26
CA GLY A 2 8.36 -3.35 31.07
C GLY A 2 7.24 -2.82 30.23
N GLU A 3 6.74 -1.67 30.59
CA GLU A 3 5.63 -1.11 29.87
C GLU A 3 6.05 -0.60 28.52
N ARG A 4 5.44 -1.14 27.50
CA ARG A 4 5.65 -0.70 26.16
C ARG A 4 4.69 0.40 25.83
N THR A 5 5.24 1.55 25.51
CA THR A 5 4.47 2.57 24.82
C THR A 5 4.70 2.36 23.35
N GLY A 6 3.68 2.55 22.56
CA GLY A 6 3.85 2.45 21.15
C GLY A 6 2.66 1.82 20.45
N GLY A 7 2.86 1.58 19.19
CA GLY A 7 1.81 1.01 18.35
C GLY A 7 2.27 0.90 16.92
N SER A 8 1.33 0.53 16.06
CA SER A 8 1.58 0.43 14.63
C SER A 8 0.40 1.04 13.89
N ILE A 9 0.73 1.95 12.98
CA ILE A 9 -0.25 2.61 12.10
C ILE A 9 0.04 2.16 10.68
N VAL A 10 -1.00 1.75 9.97
CA VAL A 10 -0.89 1.38 8.56
C VAL A 10 -1.84 2.26 7.76
N ASN A 11 -1.28 3.06 6.88
CA ASN A 11 -2.04 3.89 5.95
C ASN A 11 -2.27 3.13 4.65
N ILE A 12 -3.51 3.10 4.20
CA ILE A 12 -3.86 2.41 2.96
C ILE A 12 -3.73 3.39 1.81
N SER A 13 -2.80 3.13 0.92
CA SER A 13 -2.57 3.92 -0.28
C SER A 13 -2.74 3.03 -1.51
N SER A 14 -2.22 3.47 -2.65
CA SER A 14 -2.25 2.69 -3.86
C SER A 14 -1.05 3.02 -4.74
N GLU A 15 -0.79 2.20 -5.74
CA GLU A 15 0.27 2.47 -6.71
C GLU A 15 -0.01 3.74 -7.52
N ALA A 16 -1.27 4.17 -7.63
CA ALA A 16 -1.60 5.45 -8.26
C ALA A 16 -0.92 6.64 -7.56
N GLY A 17 -0.77 6.57 -6.23
CA GLY A 17 -0.07 7.61 -5.46
C GLY A 17 1.43 7.60 -5.65
N ARG A 18 1.99 6.45 -5.97
CA ARG A 18 3.45 6.26 -6.12
C ARG A 18 3.89 6.34 -7.58
N LYS A 19 3.06 5.84 -8.50
CA LYS A 19 3.36 5.73 -9.92
C LYS A 19 2.60 6.76 -10.77
N GLY A 20 1.44 7.22 -10.30
CA GLY A 20 0.52 8.04 -11.06
C GLY A 20 -0.45 7.20 -11.88
N SER A 21 -1.54 7.82 -12.28
CA SER A 21 -2.56 7.17 -13.09
C SER A 21 -3.23 8.20 -13.99
N ILE A 22 -3.28 7.92 -15.28
CA ILE A 22 -3.89 8.83 -16.24
C ILE A 22 -5.37 9.07 -15.89
N GLY A 23 -5.77 10.34 -15.88
CA GLY A 23 -7.15 10.72 -15.56
C GLY A 23 -7.50 10.74 -14.07
N GLN A 24 -6.54 10.51 -13.19
CA GLN A 24 -6.77 10.42 -11.74
C GLN A 24 -5.86 11.36 -10.94
N ILE A 25 -5.72 12.61 -11.40
CA ILE A 25 -4.79 13.55 -10.75
C ILE A 25 -5.13 13.79 -9.27
N ASN A 26 -6.42 14.00 -8.96
CA ASN A 26 -6.83 14.23 -7.57
C ASN A 26 -6.60 13.00 -6.69
N TYR A 27 -6.94 11.82 -7.21
CA TYR A 27 -6.76 10.57 -6.50
C TYR A 27 -5.27 10.29 -6.26
N SER A 28 -4.45 10.45 -7.30
CA SER A 28 -3.00 10.25 -7.19
C SER A 28 -2.37 11.23 -6.22
N ALA A 29 -2.78 12.49 -6.23
CA ALA A 29 -2.28 13.49 -5.30
C ALA A 29 -2.65 13.14 -3.85
N ALA A 30 -3.88 12.73 -3.60
CA ALA A 30 -4.32 12.33 -2.26
C ALA A 30 -3.54 11.11 -1.75
N LYS A 31 -3.36 10.11 -2.61
CA LYS A 31 -2.63 8.89 -2.22
C LYS A 31 -1.14 9.17 -2.03
N ALA A 32 -0.52 10.01 -2.84
CA ALA A 32 0.86 10.44 -2.66
C ALA A 32 1.03 11.25 -1.36
N GLY A 33 0.05 12.08 -1.02
CA GLY A 33 0.04 12.82 0.24
C GLY A 33 0.09 11.90 1.46
N MET A 34 -0.61 10.76 1.38
CA MET A 34 -0.56 9.74 2.45
C MET A 34 0.85 9.17 2.62
N LEU A 35 1.63 9.04 1.54
CA LEU A 35 3.01 8.56 1.62
C LEU A 35 3.88 9.57 2.38
N GLY A 36 3.71 10.87 2.08
CA GLY A 36 4.41 11.93 2.80
C GLY A 36 4.06 11.95 4.29
N MET A 37 2.79 11.80 4.62
CA MET A 37 2.33 11.71 6.00
C MET A 37 2.95 10.50 6.72
N THR A 38 3.02 9.36 6.06
CA THR A 38 3.61 8.14 6.61
C THR A 38 5.08 8.37 6.98
N MET A 39 5.86 8.97 6.09
CA MET A 39 7.27 9.22 6.33
C MET A 39 7.49 10.20 7.48
N THR A 40 6.72 11.29 7.50
CA THR A 40 6.82 12.30 8.54
C THR A 40 6.41 11.73 9.90
N ALA A 41 5.29 11.02 9.96
CA ALA A 41 4.84 10.40 11.20
C ALA A 41 5.86 9.39 11.73
N ALA A 42 6.46 8.59 10.84
CA ALA A 42 7.49 7.63 11.24
C ALA A 42 8.68 8.34 11.92
N ARG A 43 9.10 9.48 11.38
CA ARG A 43 10.22 10.25 11.95
C ARG A 43 9.84 10.92 13.27
N GLU A 44 8.64 11.46 13.37
CA GLU A 44 8.22 12.18 14.57
C GLU A 44 7.84 11.24 15.73
N TRP A 45 7.25 10.10 15.42
CA TRP A 45 6.67 9.22 16.44
C TRP A 45 7.52 7.99 16.76
N GLY A 46 8.61 7.77 16.02
CA GLY A 46 9.49 6.64 16.29
C GLY A 46 10.04 6.65 17.71
N ARG A 47 10.30 7.82 18.28
CA ARG A 47 10.77 7.95 19.66
C ARG A 47 9.78 7.43 20.70
N TYR A 48 8.50 7.33 20.33
CA TYR A 48 7.46 6.76 21.17
C TYR A 48 7.23 5.28 20.85
N ASN A 49 8.08 4.68 20.03
CA ASN A 49 7.94 3.32 19.55
C ASN A 49 6.62 3.11 18.77
N ILE A 50 6.18 4.15 18.06
CA ILE A 50 5.04 4.06 17.15
C ILE A 50 5.60 3.92 15.75
N ARG A 51 5.28 2.81 15.10
CA ARG A 51 5.66 2.56 13.72
C ARG A 51 4.56 3.03 12.77
N THR A 52 4.93 3.62 11.66
CA THR A 52 3.99 4.11 10.67
C THR A 52 4.45 3.70 9.29
N ASN A 53 3.65 2.90 8.64
CA ASN A 53 3.94 2.38 7.30
C ASN A 53 2.71 2.55 6.41
N SER A 54 2.89 2.43 5.11
CA SER A 54 1.77 2.42 4.18
C SER A 54 1.76 1.14 3.35
N ILE A 55 0.59 0.77 2.88
CA ILE A 55 0.39 -0.27 1.87
C ILE A 55 0.02 0.42 0.57
N CYS A 56 0.77 0.11 -0.48
CA CYS A 56 0.46 0.56 -1.84
C CYS A 56 -0.02 -0.64 -2.62
N PHE A 57 -1.33 -0.80 -2.76
CA PHE A 57 -1.89 -1.93 -3.48
C PHE A 57 -2.15 -1.59 -4.93
N GLY A 58 -2.10 -2.60 -5.78
CA GLY A 58 -2.47 -2.50 -7.20
C GLY A 58 -3.95 -2.75 -7.40
N VAL A 59 -4.29 -3.53 -8.43
CA VAL A 59 -5.70 -3.85 -8.70
C VAL A 59 -6.14 -5.03 -7.86
N VAL A 60 -7.13 -4.80 -7.02
CA VAL A 60 -7.72 -5.80 -6.12
C VAL A 60 -9.11 -6.15 -6.65
N GLU A 61 -9.46 -7.43 -6.60
CA GLU A 61 -10.78 -7.89 -7.00
C GLU A 61 -11.85 -7.38 -6.05
N THR A 62 -12.45 -6.24 -6.40
CA THR A 62 -13.55 -5.61 -5.67
C THR A 62 -14.54 -5.05 -6.67
N PRO A 63 -15.78 -4.73 -6.26
CA PRO A 63 -16.72 -4.07 -7.16
C PRO A 63 -16.19 -2.77 -7.75
N MET A 64 -15.35 -2.03 -7.03
CA MET A 64 -14.79 -0.77 -7.50
C MET A 64 -13.83 -0.93 -8.67
N THR A 65 -13.27 -2.12 -8.88
CA THR A 65 -12.30 -2.39 -9.95
C THR A 65 -12.88 -3.17 -11.12
N GLU A 66 -14.19 -3.39 -11.15
CA GLU A 66 -14.82 -4.18 -12.21
C GLU A 66 -14.54 -3.66 -13.61
N VAL A 67 -14.51 -2.35 -13.79
CA VAL A 67 -14.28 -1.75 -15.11
C VAL A 67 -12.88 -2.06 -15.61
N VAL A 68 -11.85 -1.86 -14.79
CA VAL A 68 -10.46 -2.11 -15.19
C VAL A 68 -10.14 -3.59 -15.32
N ARG A 69 -10.89 -4.47 -14.62
CA ARG A 69 -10.79 -5.92 -14.75
C ARG A 69 -11.66 -6.47 -15.86
N GLY A 70 -12.49 -5.62 -16.46
CA GLY A 70 -13.41 -6.01 -17.51
C GLY A 70 -12.71 -6.27 -18.83
N GLU A 71 -13.46 -6.84 -19.77
CA GLU A 71 -12.95 -7.32 -21.05
C GLU A 71 -12.15 -6.29 -21.83
N LYS A 72 -12.55 -5.03 -21.77
CA LYS A 72 -11.90 -3.94 -22.51
C LYS A 72 -10.45 -3.67 -22.03
N PHE A 73 -10.20 -3.80 -20.73
CA PHE A 73 -8.91 -3.40 -20.14
C PHE A 73 -8.11 -4.57 -19.57
N ARG A 74 -8.75 -5.72 -19.40
CA ARG A 74 -8.18 -6.87 -18.69
C ARG A 74 -6.80 -7.28 -19.20
N ASP A 75 -6.70 -7.55 -20.48
CA ASP A 75 -5.46 -8.10 -21.05
C ASP A 75 -4.30 -7.12 -20.94
N GLY A 76 -4.56 -5.84 -21.20
CA GLY A 76 -3.55 -4.79 -21.09
C GLY A 76 -3.08 -4.60 -19.65
N MET A 77 -4.02 -4.65 -18.70
CA MET A 77 -3.67 -4.52 -17.29
C MET A 77 -2.91 -5.75 -16.77
N LEU A 78 -3.39 -6.95 -17.08
CA LEU A 78 -2.73 -8.18 -16.65
C LEU A 78 -1.32 -8.31 -17.22
N ALA A 79 -1.09 -7.82 -18.43
CA ALA A 79 0.23 -7.85 -19.04
C ALA A 79 1.27 -7.02 -18.26
N GLN A 80 0.83 -6.05 -17.49
CA GLN A 80 1.69 -5.20 -16.67
C GLN A 80 1.96 -5.78 -15.27
N ILE A 81 1.33 -6.89 -14.94
CA ILE A 81 1.47 -7.51 -13.62
C ILE A 81 2.27 -8.80 -13.77
N PRO A 82 3.54 -8.82 -13.32
CA PRO A 82 4.37 -10.04 -13.45
C PRO A 82 3.75 -11.31 -12.90
N LEU A 83 2.98 -11.23 -11.78
CA LEU A 83 2.29 -12.41 -11.26
C LEU A 83 1.08 -12.83 -12.11
N GLY A 84 0.65 -11.98 -13.06
CA GLY A 84 -0.35 -12.35 -14.07
C GLY A 84 -1.77 -12.50 -13.54
N ARG A 85 -2.07 -11.95 -12.38
CA ARG A 85 -3.41 -12.03 -11.80
C ARG A 85 -3.71 -10.83 -10.93
N TRP A 86 -5.00 -10.61 -10.67
CA TRP A 86 -5.45 -9.63 -9.70
C TRP A 86 -5.16 -10.13 -8.28
N SER A 87 -4.99 -9.20 -7.34
CA SER A 87 -4.95 -9.59 -5.94
C SER A 87 -6.35 -9.76 -5.39
N THR A 88 -6.45 -10.49 -4.30
CA THR A 88 -7.70 -10.63 -3.54
C THR A 88 -7.70 -9.70 -2.34
N PRO A 89 -8.87 -9.31 -1.83
CA PRO A 89 -8.94 -8.53 -0.59
C PRO A 89 -8.19 -9.20 0.57
N GLY A 90 -8.23 -10.53 0.64
CA GLY A 90 -7.51 -11.27 1.69
C GLY A 90 -6.01 -11.07 1.64
N GLU A 91 -5.43 -10.94 0.45
CA GLU A 91 -4.00 -10.70 0.30
C GLU A 91 -3.60 -9.33 0.84
N VAL A 92 -4.43 -8.31 0.61
CA VAL A 92 -4.19 -6.97 1.18
C VAL A 92 -4.32 -7.02 2.69
N VAL A 93 -5.35 -7.68 3.21
CA VAL A 93 -5.58 -7.81 4.66
C VAL A 93 -4.41 -8.50 5.34
N LYS A 94 -3.86 -9.56 4.76
CA LYS A 94 -2.69 -10.26 5.33
C LYS A 94 -1.48 -9.34 5.44
N SER A 95 -1.27 -8.48 4.44
CA SER A 95 -0.17 -7.51 4.46
C SER A 95 -0.36 -6.45 5.53
N VAL A 96 -1.58 -5.97 5.72
CA VAL A 96 -1.91 -5.05 6.81
C VAL A 96 -1.65 -5.71 8.16
N CYS A 97 -2.10 -6.93 8.35
CA CYS A 97 -1.88 -7.67 9.59
C CYS A 97 -0.39 -7.88 9.89
N PHE A 98 0.41 -8.14 8.87
CA PHE A 98 1.87 -8.25 9.02
C PHE A 98 2.45 -6.94 9.56
N LEU A 99 2.09 -5.81 8.97
CA LEU A 99 2.63 -4.51 9.40
C LEU A 99 2.11 -4.08 10.77
N LEU A 100 0.98 -4.60 11.21
CA LEU A 100 0.45 -4.36 12.56
C LEU A 100 1.06 -5.31 13.60
N SER A 101 1.73 -6.38 13.18
CA SER A 101 2.24 -7.41 14.05
C SER A 101 3.69 -7.14 14.49
N ASP A 102 4.14 -7.88 15.48
CA ASP A 102 5.54 -7.85 15.94
C ASP A 102 6.50 -8.39 14.86
N GLY A 103 5.99 -9.13 13.88
CA GLY A 103 6.80 -9.59 12.74
C GLY A 103 7.45 -8.46 11.96
N SER A 104 6.89 -7.26 12.04
CA SER A 104 7.42 -6.07 11.39
C SER A 104 8.01 -5.05 12.38
N SER A 105 8.47 -5.51 13.54
CA SER A 105 8.87 -4.64 14.66
C SER A 105 10.00 -3.65 14.35
N TYR A 106 10.79 -3.89 13.33
CA TYR A 106 11.86 -2.97 12.92
C TYR A 106 11.57 -2.26 11.61
N ILE A 107 10.29 -2.23 11.19
CA ILE A 107 9.84 -1.61 9.94
C ILE A 107 9.02 -0.38 10.26
N THR A 108 9.48 0.78 9.83
CA THR A 108 8.72 2.04 9.92
C THR A 108 9.11 2.97 8.79
N GLY A 109 8.18 3.81 8.37
CA GLY A 109 8.41 4.77 7.30
C GLY A 109 8.45 4.17 5.91
N GLN A 110 7.98 2.93 5.76
CA GLN A 110 8.07 2.20 4.50
C GLN A 110 6.74 2.18 3.75
N HIS A 111 6.85 2.03 2.45
CA HIS A 111 5.70 1.89 1.56
C HIS A 111 5.77 0.49 0.97
N LEU A 112 4.97 -0.43 1.50
CA LEU A 112 4.97 -1.81 1.06
C LEU A 112 4.06 -1.96 -0.16
N GLY A 113 4.65 -2.32 -1.29
CA GLY A 113 3.90 -2.62 -2.51
C GLY A 113 3.27 -4.00 -2.43
N VAL A 114 1.95 -4.06 -2.59
CA VAL A 114 1.19 -5.31 -2.66
C VAL A 114 0.46 -5.28 -4.01
N ASN A 115 1.21 -5.56 -5.07
CA ASN A 115 0.80 -5.23 -6.44
C ASN A 115 1.18 -6.29 -7.49
N GLY A 116 1.67 -7.45 -7.06
CA GLY A 116 2.06 -8.51 -7.98
C GLY A 116 3.23 -8.16 -8.91
N GLY A 117 3.99 -7.14 -8.58
CA GLY A 117 5.09 -6.65 -9.40
C GLY A 117 4.70 -5.54 -10.36
N PHE A 118 3.46 -5.05 -10.31
CA PHE A 118 3.00 -3.96 -11.18
C PHE A 118 3.90 -2.73 -11.07
N HIS A 119 4.40 -2.44 -9.88
CA HIS A 119 5.38 -1.40 -9.65
C HIS A 119 6.56 -2.00 -8.88
N ILE A 120 7.75 -1.83 -9.43
CA ILE A 120 8.99 -2.29 -8.80
C ILE A 120 9.89 -1.06 -8.66
N SER A 121 10.27 -0.75 -7.43
CA SER A 121 11.18 0.36 -7.14
C SER A 121 12.39 -0.13 -6.34
N LEU A 122 13.44 0.63 -6.45
CA LEU A 122 14.66 0.37 -5.67
C LEU A 122 14.52 0.91 -4.25
#